data_7a64dcf8042579cccd076b35413b3db2
#
_entry.id   7a64dcf8042579cccd076b35413b3db2
#
_cell.length_a   1.000
_cell.length_b   1.000
_cell.length_c   1.000
_cell.angle_alpha   90.00
_cell.angle_beta   90.00
_cell.angle_gamma   90.00
#
_symmetry.space_group_name_H-M   'P 1'
#
loop_
_entity.id
_entity.type
_entity.pdbx_description
1 polymer ?
#
loop_
_entity_poly.entity_id
_entity_poly.type
_entity_poly.pdbx_seq_one_letter_code
_entity_poly.pdbx_strand_id
1 'polypeptide(L)'
;SGTALVESRLLNRNAYGIDLNPFAVLLAKAKTTEIDPKLLQREYIKLLDTLDSLKTKTISQPKFFNIEFWFKSEVIKKLGKLKYAIFDIKNINIRNFFLVPFSETARLSSNTKNSEFKLVRMAADELSKHNPDVFGIFKQKTEKNIARMSEFFQVVSKKAWAKVIHGSSADRNEIENESIDCIVT
;
A
#
# COMPACT_ATOMS: atom_id res chain seq x y z
N SER A 1 -3.34 8.97 7.31
CA SER A 1 -2.91 7.57 7.17
C SER A 1 -4.00 6.53 7.53
N GLY A 2 -5.22 6.96 7.88
CA GLY A 2 -6.38 6.12 8.10
C GLY A 2 -6.46 5.41 9.46
N THR A 3 -5.58 5.70 10.42
CA THR A 3 -5.62 5.07 11.75
C THR A 3 -6.91 5.42 12.50
N ALA A 4 -7.29 6.71 12.52
CA ALA A 4 -8.55 7.14 13.14
C ALA A 4 -9.79 6.44 12.53
N LEU A 5 -9.77 6.19 11.21
CA LEU A 5 -10.86 5.47 10.54
C LEU A 5 -10.95 3.99 10.96
N VAL A 6 -9.81 3.34 11.14
CA VAL A 6 -9.75 1.95 11.64
C VAL A 6 -10.30 1.90 13.06
N GLU A 7 -9.82 2.77 13.96
CA GLU A 7 -10.28 2.85 15.34
C GLU A 7 -11.78 3.15 15.42
N SER A 8 -12.28 4.09 14.60
CA SER A 8 -13.72 4.39 14.56
C SER A 8 -14.53 3.15 14.21
N ARG A 9 -14.11 2.37 13.22
CA ARG A 9 -14.81 1.12 12.86
C ARG A 9 -14.76 0.07 13.95
N LEU A 10 -13.63 -0.07 14.63
CA LEU A 10 -13.48 -0.99 15.77
C LEU A 10 -14.38 -0.59 16.94
N LEU A 11 -14.61 0.72 17.13
CA LEU A 11 -15.53 1.27 18.14
C LEU A 11 -16.99 1.35 17.66
N ASN A 12 -17.35 0.72 16.55
CA ASN A 12 -18.69 0.71 15.96
C ASN A 12 -19.20 2.13 15.62
N ARG A 13 -18.33 3.00 15.12
CA ARG A 13 -18.64 4.37 14.70
C ARG A 13 -18.41 4.54 13.19
N ASN A 14 -19.30 5.26 12.56
CA ASN A 14 -19.12 5.69 11.17
C ASN A 14 -18.07 6.79 11.08
N ALA A 15 -17.31 6.82 9.99
CA ALA A 15 -16.26 7.82 9.83
C ALA A 15 -16.05 8.23 8.39
N TYR A 16 -15.80 9.52 8.20
CA TYR A 16 -15.24 10.07 6.96
C TYR A 16 -13.76 10.38 7.15
N GLY A 17 -12.97 10.15 6.13
CA GLY A 17 -11.58 10.60 6.05
C GLY A 17 -11.35 11.35 4.76
N ILE A 18 -10.79 12.55 4.84
CA ILE A 18 -10.45 13.37 3.68
C ILE A 18 -8.94 13.55 3.65
N ASP A 19 -8.31 13.36 2.51
CA ASP A 19 -6.89 13.61 2.34
C ASP A 19 -6.59 14.03 0.89
N LEU A 20 -5.71 15.02 0.73
CA LEU A 20 -5.21 15.48 -0.57
C LEU A 20 -4.22 14.51 -1.20
N ASN A 21 -3.50 13.76 -0.37
CA ASN A 21 -2.49 12.84 -0.84
C ASN A 21 -3.14 11.54 -1.35
N PRO A 22 -3.04 11.22 -2.64
CA PRO A 22 -3.65 10.02 -3.21
C PRO A 22 -3.10 8.73 -2.59
N PHE A 23 -1.85 8.73 -2.12
CA PHE A 23 -1.28 7.58 -1.43
C PHE A 23 -1.87 7.41 -0.02
N ALA A 24 -2.10 8.49 0.72
CA ALA A 24 -2.78 8.44 2.02
C ALA A 24 -4.22 7.93 1.87
N VAL A 25 -4.92 8.35 0.80
CA VAL A 25 -6.25 7.83 0.43
C VAL A 25 -6.21 6.33 0.14
N LEU A 26 -5.24 5.87 -0.68
CA LEU A 26 -5.04 4.45 -0.97
C LEU A 26 -4.82 3.65 0.32
N LEU A 27 -3.92 4.13 1.18
CA LEU A 27 -3.58 3.49 2.44
C LEU A 27 -4.78 3.40 3.39
N ALA A 28 -5.55 4.48 3.50
CA ALA A 28 -6.76 4.52 4.32
C ALA A 28 -7.82 3.54 3.80
N LYS A 29 -8.08 3.55 2.48
CA LYS A 29 -9.00 2.58 1.84
C LYS A 29 -8.56 1.14 2.07
N ALA A 30 -7.30 0.82 1.85
CA ALA A 30 -6.78 -0.53 2.03
C ALA A 30 -6.90 -1.04 3.48
N LYS A 31 -6.75 -0.15 4.47
CA LYS A 31 -6.87 -0.49 5.90
C LYS A 31 -8.32 -0.65 6.37
N THR A 32 -9.25 0.10 5.79
CA THR A 32 -10.65 0.15 6.25
C THR A 32 -11.60 -0.69 5.43
N THR A 33 -11.18 -1.19 4.27
CA THR A 33 -11.98 -2.11 3.44
C THR A 33 -11.84 -3.53 4.00
N GLU A 34 -12.96 -4.11 4.37
CA GLU A 34 -12.99 -5.52 4.78
C GLU A 34 -12.77 -6.42 3.58
N ILE A 35 -11.77 -7.27 3.68
CA ILE A 35 -11.52 -8.31 2.67
C ILE A 35 -11.39 -9.65 3.39
N ASP A 36 -12.15 -10.64 2.92
CA ASP A 36 -12.05 -12.00 3.46
C ASP A 36 -10.60 -12.50 3.40
N PRO A 37 -10.00 -12.88 4.55
CA PRO A 37 -8.62 -13.35 4.59
C PRO A 37 -8.35 -14.56 3.70
N LYS A 38 -9.33 -15.45 3.52
CA LYS A 38 -9.21 -16.61 2.62
C LYS A 38 -9.12 -16.16 1.16
N LEU A 39 -9.90 -15.15 0.80
CA LEU A 39 -9.81 -14.55 -0.53
C LEU A 39 -8.46 -13.86 -0.76
N LEU A 40 -7.97 -13.09 0.23
CA LEU A 40 -6.65 -12.47 0.17
C LEU A 40 -5.54 -13.50 0.01
N GLN A 41 -5.59 -14.59 0.77
CA GLN A 41 -4.59 -15.64 0.70
C GLN A 41 -4.59 -16.32 -0.68
N ARG A 42 -5.76 -16.58 -1.24
CA ARG A 42 -5.89 -17.16 -2.59
C ARG A 42 -5.32 -16.23 -3.66
N GLU A 43 -5.65 -14.94 -3.61
CA GLU A 43 -5.14 -13.96 -4.58
C GLU A 43 -3.64 -13.71 -4.39
N TYR A 44 -3.11 -13.84 -3.18
CA TYR A 44 -1.68 -13.78 -2.92
C TYR A 44 -0.93 -14.96 -3.57
N ILE A 45 -1.45 -16.18 -3.45
CA ILE A 45 -0.85 -17.35 -4.12
C ILE A 45 -0.81 -17.14 -5.63
N LYS A 46 -1.92 -16.71 -6.25
CA LYS A 46 -1.96 -16.41 -7.68
C LYS A 46 -0.96 -15.32 -8.09
N LEU A 47 -0.77 -14.30 -7.26
CA LEU A 47 0.21 -13.25 -7.48
C LEU A 47 1.63 -13.83 -7.50
N LEU A 48 1.95 -14.73 -6.56
CA LEU A 48 3.25 -15.41 -6.52
C LEU A 48 3.47 -16.30 -7.76
N ASP A 49 2.46 -17.07 -8.18
CA ASP A 49 2.51 -17.89 -9.40
C ASP A 49 2.75 -17.00 -10.65
N THR A 50 2.05 -15.86 -10.70
CA THR A 50 2.29 -14.88 -11.77
C THR A 50 3.73 -14.38 -11.76
N LEU A 51 4.27 -14.01 -10.60
CA LEU A 51 5.66 -13.57 -10.46
C LEU A 51 6.66 -14.65 -10.92
N ASP A 52 6.38 -15.90 -10.58
CA ASP A 52 7.22 -17.03 -11.01
C ASP A 52 7.21 -17.19 -12.54
N SER A 53 6.06 -17.04 -13.18
CA SER A 53 5.94 -17.05 -14.64
C SER A 53 6.68 -15.91 -15.33
N LEU A 54 6.96 -14.82 -14.60
CA LEU A 54 7.65 -13.63 -15.10
C LEU A 54 9.19 -13.69 -14.89
N LYS A 55 9.74 -14.75 -14.28
CA LYS A 55 11.18 -14.83 -13.97
C LYS A 55 12.06 -14.57 -15.19
N THR A 56 11.72 -15.18 -16.32
CA THR A 56 12.47 -15.08 -17.58
C THR A 56 11.94 -14.00 -18.54
N LYS A 57 10.80 -13.38 -18.24
CA LYS A 57 10.17 -12.40 -19.13
C LYS A 57 10.69 -10.98 -18.88
N THR A 58 10.86 -10.25 -19.95
CA THR A 58 11.11 -8.80 -19.91
C THR A 58 9.77 -8.07 -19.80
N ILE A 59 9.64 -7.23 -18.80
CA ILE A 59 8.46 -6.42 -18.54
C ILE A 59 8.80 -4.94 -18.78
N SER A 60 7.88 -4.19 -19.36
CA SER A 60 7.99 -2.74 -19.48
C SER A 60 8.20 -2.11 -18.11
N GLN A 61 9.26 -1.31 -18.01
CA GLN A 61 9.64 -0.71 -16.73
C GLN A 61 9.07 0.71 -16.63
N PRO A 62 8.77 1.18 -15.41
CA PRO A 62 8.36 2.55 -15.22
C PRO A 62 9.49 3.50 -15.63
N LYS A 63 9.13 4.60 -16.27
CA LYS A 63 10.06 5.66 -16.65
C LYS A 63 9.64 6.95 -15.96
N PHE A 64 10.52 7.52 -15.18
CA PHE A 64 10.37 8.87 -14.62
C PHE A 64 11.73 9.50 -14.43
N PHE A 65 11.75 10.81 -14.25
CA PHE A 65 12.98 11.57 -14.08
C PHE A 65 13.85 11.04 -12.94
N ASN A 66 15.11 10.80 -13.20
CA ASN A 66 16.10 10.29 -12.23
C ASN A 66 15.78 8.92 -11.58
N ILE A 67 15.05 8.03 -12.25
CA ILE A 67 14.75 6.69 -11.68
C ILE A 67 16.03 5.94 -11.30
N GLU A 68 17.08 5.99 -12.12
CA GLU A 68 18.37 5.30 -11.87
C GLU A 68 19.18 5.94 -10.73
N PHE A 69 18.91 7.19 -10.41
CA PHE A 69 19.48 7.82 -9.22
C PHE A 69 18.89 7.21 -7.94
N TRP A 70 17.60 6.92 -7.95
CA TRP A 70 16.87 6.42 -6.78
C TRP A 70 16.84 4.91 -6.66
N PHE A 71 17.05 4.16 -7.74
CA PHE A 71 16.98 2.69 -7.74
C PHE A 71 18.08 2.08 -8.60
N LYS A 72 18.61 0.95 -8.16
CA LYS A 72 19.49 0.12 -9.00
C LYS A 72 18.66 -0.52 -10.13
N SER A 73 19.27 -0.74 -11.29
CA SER A 73 18.64 -1.34 -12.46
C SER A 73 17.93 -2.68 -12.15
N GLU A 74 18.55 -3.56 -11.36
CA GLU A 74 17.96 -4.83 -10.96
C GLU A 74 16.73 -4.65 -10.04
N VAL A 75 16.74 -3.63 -9.18
CA VAL A 75 15.60 -3.28 -8.34
C VAL A 75 14.43 -2.78 -9.20
N ILE A 76 14.71 -1.93 -10.20
CA ILE A 76 13.70 -1.43 -11.15
C ILE A 76 13.01 -2.60 -11.87
N LYS A 77 13.78 -3.57 -12.36
CA LYS A 77 13.26 -4.77 -13.04
C LYS A 77 12.34 -5.58 -12.12
N LYS A 78 12.79 -5.85 -10.89
CA LYS A 78 12.01 -6.62 -9.89
C LYS A 78 10.74 -5.90 -9.48
N LEU A 79 10.79 -4.58 -9.21
CA LEU A 79 9.62 -3.75 -8.92
C LEU A 79 8.67 -3.68 -10.12
N GLY A 80 9.18 -3.64 -11.34
CA GLY A 80 8.37 -3.71 -12.56
C GLY A 80 7.54 -5.01 -12.64
N LYS A 81 8.16 -6.16 -12.33
CA LYS A 81 7.47 -7.45 -12.28
C LYS A 81 6.39 -7.49 -11.19
N LEU A 82 6.69 -7.00 -9.98
CA LEU A 82 5.72 -6.87 -8.89
C LEU A 82 4.52 -6.01 -9.31
N LYS A 83 4.80 -4.82 -9.87
CA LYS A 83 3.76 -3.93 -10.36
C LYS A 83 2.87 -4.62 -11.39
N TYR A 84 3.47 -5.30 -12.37
CA TYR A 84 2.72 -6.02 -13.40
C TYR A 84 1.77 -7.06 -12.78
N ALA A 85 2.27 -7.91 -11.88
CA ALA A 85 1.48 -8.95 -11.23
C ALA A 85 0.35 -8.36 -10.37
N ILE A 86 0.60 -7.27 -9.65
CA ILE A 86 -0.43 -6.59 -8.85
C ILE A 86 -1.52 -5.98 -9.73
N PHE A 87 -1.15 -5.37 -10.87
CA PHE A 87 -2.12 -4.75 -11.78
C PHE A 87 -2.93 -5.76 -12.59
N ASP A 88 -2.52 -7.02 -12.66
CA ASP A 88 -3.33 -8.10 -13.23
C ASP A 88 -4.52 -8.50 -12.34
N ILE A 89 -4.48 -8.19 -11.05
CA ILE A 89 -5.59 -8.41 -10.11
C ILE A 89 -6.79 -7.55 -10.51
N LYS A 90 -7.93 -8.19 -10.81
CA LYS A 90 -9.13 -7.49 -11.31
C LYS A 90 -9.89 -6.76 -10.20
N ASN A 91 -9.97 -7.36 -9.00
CA ASN A 91 -10.65 -6.72 -7.88
C ASN A 91 -9.83 -5.53 -7.37
N ILE A 92 -10.41 -4.33 -7.48
CA ILE A 92 -9.73 -3.08 -7.11
C ILE A 92 -9.36 -3.01 -5.63
N ASN A 93 -10.19 -3.55 -4.73
CA ASN A 93 -9.92 -3.53 -3.29
C ASN A 93 -8.74 -4.43 -2.94
N ILE A 94 -8.66 -5.60 -3.55
CA ILE A 94 -7.54 -6.53 -3.38
C ILE A 94 -6.28 -5.95 -4.00
N ARG A 95 -6.37 -5.36 -5.19
CA ARG A 95 -5.25 -4.67 -5.83
C ARG A 95 -4.71 -3.55 -4.93
N ASN A 96 -5.59 -2.70 -4.40
CA ASN A 96 -5.21 -1.63 -3.48
C ASN A 96 -4.54 -2.16 -2.21
N PHE A 97 -5.01 -3.29 -1.69
CA PHE A 97 -4.37 -3.96 -0.56
C PHE A 97 -2.92 -4.33 -0.87
N PHE A 98 -2.62 -4.94 -2.03
CA PHE A 98 -1.26 -5.33 -2.41
C PHE A 98 -0.39 -4.13 -2.84
N LEU A 99 -0.96 -3.01 -3.24
CA LEU A 99 -0.20 -1.78 -3.50
C LEU A 99 0.42 -1.18 -2.23
N VAL A 100 -0.14 -1.44 -1.05
CA VAL A 100 0.43 -0.98 0.22
C VAL A 100 1.80 -1.62 0.50
N PRO A 101 1.93 -2.96 0.59
CA PRO A 101 3.23 -3.60 0.77
C PRO A 101 4.18 -3.34 -0.41
N PHE A 102 3.67 -3.18 -1.64
CA PHE A 102 4.47 -2.79 -2.79
C PHE A 102 5.14 -1.42 -2.59
N SER A 103 4.39 -0.42 -2.14
CA SER A 103 4.93 0.92 -1.87
C SER A 103 6.02 0.89 -0.79
N GLU A 104 5.80 0.14 0.29
CA GLU A 104 6.81 -0.03 1.34
C GLU A 104 8.04 -0.77 0.81
N THR A 105 7.85 -1.78 -0.04
CA THR A 105 8.94 -2.50 -0.70
C THR A 105 9.75 -1.57 -1.58
N ALA A 106 9.10 -0.73 -2.39
CA ALA A 106 9.79 0.23 -3.24
C ALA A 106 10.64 1.19 -2.39
N ARG A 107 10.10 1.72 -1.30
CA ARG A 107 10.84 2.58 -0.37
C ARG A 107 12.06 1.88 0.24
N LEU A 108 11.88 0.67 0.77
CA LEU A 108 12.94 -0.10 1.43
C LEU A 108 14.02 -0.60 0.46
N SER A 109 13.67 -0.76 -0.83
CA SER A 109 14.60 -1.21 -1.87
C SER A 109 15.27 -0.06 -2.61
N SER A 110 14.91 1.19 -2.32
CA SER A 110 15.49 2.37 -2.96
C SER A 110 16.91 2.65 -2.47
N ASN A 111 17.63 3.49 -3.20
CA ASN A 111 18.97 3.96 -2.83
C ASN A 111 18.95 5.02 -1.71
N THR A 112 17.89 5.05 -0.89
CA THR A 112 17.74 6.02 0.21
C THR A 112 18.05 5.40 1.56
N LYS A 113 18.55 6.23 2.48
CA LYS A 113 18.73 5.83 3.88
C LYS A 113 17.36 5.68 4.54
N ASN A 114 17.05 4.49 5.04
CA ASN A 114 15.75 4.19 5.64
C ASN A 114 15.58 4.77 7.06
N SER A 115 16.67 5.18 7.70
CA SER A 115 16.70 5.79 9.03
C SER A 115 16.41 7.31 9.04
N GLU A 116 16.41 7.94 7.87
CA GLU A 116 16.26 9.38 7.75
C GLU A 116 14.80 9.80 7.51
N PHE A 117 14.39 10.90 8.14
CA PHE A 117 13.08 11.49 7.91
C PHE A 117 12.94 12.06 6.50
N LYS A 118 14.01 12.65 5.97
CA LYS A 118 14.08 13.15 4.59
C LYS A 118 14.61 12.08 3.65
N LEU A 119 14.29 12.19 2.36
CA LEU A 119 14.86 11.31 1.34
C LEU A 119 16.35 11.66 1.13
N VAL A 120 17.20 10.98 1.86
CA VAL A 120 18.67 11.13 1.75
C VAL A 120 19.22 9.91 0.99
N ARG A 121 19.93 10.16 -0.10
CA ARG A 121 20.57 9.09 -0.87
C ARG A 121 21.75 8.51 -0.08
N MET A 122 21.94 7.21 -0.18
CA MET A 122 23.10 6.50 0.37
C MET A 122 24.41 7.02 -0.23
N ALA A 123 25.49 7.05 0.56
CA ALA A 123 26.84 7.33 0.07
C ALA A 123 27.32 6.20 -0.87
N ALA A 124 28.39 6.44 -1.62
CA ALA A 124 28.87 5.50 -2.66
C ALA A 124 29.27 4.13 -2.07
N ASP A 125 29.91 4.14 -0.89
CA ASP A 125 30.31 2.94 -0.16
C ASP A 125 29.13 2.13 0.38
N GLU A 126 28.11 2.80 0.91
CA GLU A 126 26.85 2.19 1.34
C GLU A 126 26.10 1.61 0.14
N LEU A 127 26.04 2.38 -0.96
CA LEU A 127 25.34 2.01 -2.16
C LEU A 127 25.95 0.77 -2.84
N SER A 128 27.30 0.64 -2.81
CA SER A 128 27.98 -0.54 -3.36
C SER A 128 27.54 -1.84 -2.69
N LYS A 129 27.30 -1.80 -1.38
CA LYS A 129 26.89 -2.93 -0.53
C LYS A 129 25.37 -3.14 -0.53
N HIS A 130 24.60 -2.14 -0.92
CA HIS A 130 23.14 -2.21 -0.91
C HIS A 130 22.62 -3.19 -1.97
N ASN A 131 22.13 -4.33 -1.54
CA ASN A 131 21.55 -5.36 -2.41
C ASN A 131 20.25 -5.91 -1.82
N PRO A 132 19.13 -5.14 -1.92
CA PRO A 132 17.87 -5.52 -1.29
C PRO A 132 17.23 -6.73 -1.97
N ASP A 133 16.73 -7.65 -1.16
CA ASP A 133 15.85 -8.71 -1.65
C ASP A 133 14.42 -8.19 -1.82
N VAL A 134 14.15 -7.62 -3.00
CA VAL A 134 12.87 -6.99 -3.34
C VAL A 134 11.68 -7.94 -3.15
N PHE A 135 11.80 -9.18 -3.58
CA PHE A 135 10.71 -10.15 -3.48
C PHE A 135 10.51 -10.64 -2.05
N GLY A 136 11.59 -10.88 -1.30
CA GLY A 136 11.53 -11.23 0.11
C GLY A 136 10.92 -10.13 0.97
N ILE A 137 11.31 -8.87 0.74
CA ILE A 137 10.70 -7.71 1.41
C ILE A 137 9.20 -7.65 1.12
N PHE A 138 8.80 -7.75 -0.15
CA PHE A 138 7.38 -7.73 -0.52
C PHE A 138 6.60 -8.86 0.14
N LYS A 139 7.13 -10.07 0.13
CA LYS A 139 6.52 -11.25 0.76
C LYS A 139 6.30 -11.01 2.25
N GLN A 140 7.34 -10.63 2.99
CA GLN A 140 7.28 -10.36 4.43
C GLN A 140 6.23 -9.29 4.78
N LYS A 141 6.22 -8.17 4.01
CA LYS A 141 5.26 -7.08 4.24
C LYS A 141 3.83 -7.49 3.91
N THR A 142 3.64 -8.27 2.85
CA THR A 142 2.33 -8.79 2.45
C THR A 142 1.77 -9.75 3.50
N GLU A 143 2.55 -10.71 3.96
CA GLU A 143 2.14 -11.69 4.98
C GLU A 143 1.75 -10.98 6.29
N LYS A 144 2.53 -10.00 6.72
CA LYS A 144 2.20 -9.17 7.88
C LYS A 144 0.88 -8.39 7.70
N ASN A 145 0.62 -7.87 6.51
CA ASN A 145 -0.61 -7.14 6.23
C ASN A 145 -1.82 -8.07 6.13
N ILE A 146 -1.66 -9.28 5.59
CA ILE A 146 -2.73 -10.30 5.57
C ILE A 146 -3.09 -10.71 7.01
N ALA A 147 -2.11 -10.94 7.87
CA ALA A 147 -2.36 -11.25 9.29
C ALA A 147 -3.17 -10.13 9.98
N ARG A 148 -2.76 -8.88 9.80
CA ARG A 148 -3.48 -7.71 10.34
C ARG A 148 -4.90 -7.56 9.78
N MET A 149 -5.10 -7.84 8.50
CA MET A 149 -6.43 -7.84 7.90
C MET A 149 -7.30 -8.96 8.47
N SER A 150 -6.71 -10.12 8.75
CA SER A 150 -7.42 -11.22 9.40
C SER A 150 -7.91 -10.85 10.81
N GLU A 151 -7.05 -10.21 11.61
CA GLU A 151 -7.40 -9.68 12.93
C GLU A 151 -8.54 -8.64 12.82
N PHE A 152 -8.38 -7.67 11.92
CA PHE A 152 -9.39 -6.64 11.68
C PHE A 152 -10.72 -7.24 11.24
N PHE A 153 -10.71 -8.18 10.31
CA PHE A 153 -11.90 -8.82 9.76
C PHE A 153 -12.71 -9.57 10.83
N GLN A 154 -12.04 -10.13 11.84
CA GLN A 154 -12.68 -10.86 12.95
C GLN A 154 -13.39 -9.93 13.93
N VAL A 155 -12.85 -8.74 14.16
CA VAL A 155 -13.31 -7.85 15.25
C VAL A 155 -14.09 -6.63 14.77
N VAL A 156 -13.96 -6.27 13.47
CA VAL A 156 -14.61 -5.06 12.94
C VAL A 156 -16.12 -5.18 12.93
N SER A 157 -16.79 -4.11 13.37
CA SER A 157 -18.25 -4.04 13.29
C SER A 157 -18.74 -3.99 11.86
N LYS A 158 -19.67 -4.87 11.50
CA LYS A 158 -20.34 -4.87 10.20
C LYS A 158 -21.37 -3.75 10.03
N LYS A 159 -21.71 -3.07 11.11
CA LYS A 159 -22.66 -1.94 11.11
C LYS A 159 -21.98 -0.61 10.88
N ALA A 160 -20.71 -0.49 11.25
CA ALA A 160 -19.93 0.73 11.06
C ALA A 160 -19.24 0.75 9.68
N TRP A 161 -19.16 1.90 9.09
CA TRP A 161 -18.49 2.13 7.82
C TRP A 161 -17.42 3.22 7.91
N ALA A 162 -16.45 3.18 7.01
CA ALA A 162 -15.51 4.26 6.79
C ALA A 162 -15.52 4.66 5.31
N LYS A 163 -15.68 5.94 5.03
CA LYS A 163 -15.65 6.50 3.68
C LYS A 163 -14.44 7.40 3.54
N VAL A 164 -13.63 7.14 2.50
CA VAL A 164 -12.40 7.88 2.25
C VAL A 164 -12.54 8.71 1.00
N ILE A 165 -12.43 10.02 1.13
CA ILE A 165 -12.58 11.03 0.09
C ILE A 165 -11.20 11.54 -0.30
N HIS A 166 -10.93 11.60 -1.61
CA HIS A 166 -9.74 12.24 -2.14
C HIS A 166 -10.07 13.70 -2.45
N GLY A 167 -9.54 14.62 -1.69
CA GLY A 167 -9.80 16.05 -1.85
C GLY A 167 -9.31 16.88 -0.67
N SER A 168 -9.61 18.16 -0.71
CA SER A 168 -9.35 19.10 0.36
C SER A 168 -10.48 19.10 1.39
N SER A 169 -10.14 19.11 2.67
CA SER A 169 -11.13 19.30 3.74
C SER A 169 -11.72 20.73 3.78
N ALA A 170 -11.08 21.67 3.09
CA ALA A 170 -11.57 23.04 2.96
C ALA A 170 -12.62 23.19 1.84
N ASP A 171 -12.71 22.22 0.93
CA ASP A 171 -13.67 22.26 -0.17
C ASP A 171 -15.00 21.64 0.26
N ARG A 172 -16.08 22.08 -0.39
CA ARG A 172 -17.37 21.41 -0.24
C ARG A 172 -17.26 19.98 -0.74
N ASN A 173 -17.64 19.04 0.10
CA ASN A 173 -17.62 17.61 -0.20
C ASN A 173 -19.03 17.00 -0.02
N GLU A 174 -19.14 15.69 -0.13
CA GLU A 174 -20.39 14.94 -0.07
C GLU A 174 -20.89 14.67 1.39
N ILE A 175 -20.25 15.28 2.41
CA ILE A 175 -20.69 15.15 3.80
C ILE A 175 -21.85 16.12 4.02
N GLU A 176 -22.95 15.60 4.53
CA GLU A 176 -24.14 16.40 4.83
C GLU A 176 -23.87 17.39 5.98
N ASN A 177 -24.54 18.54 5.93
CA ASN A 177 -24.45 19.53 7.02
C ASN A 177 -24.95 18.91 8.34
N GLU A 178 -24.35 19.32 9.45
CA GLU A 178 -24.75 18.93 10.82
C GLU A 178 -24.75 17.40 11.07
N SER A 179 -23.95 16.63 10.30
CA SER A 179 -23.90 15.17 10.38
C SER A 179 -22.68 14.61 11.11
N ILE A 180 -21.79 15.48 11.62
CA ILE A 180 -20.52 15.08 12.25
C ILE A 180 -20.51 15.46 13.73
N ASP A 181 -20.34 14.46 14.59
CA ASP A 181 -20.27 14.64 16.05
C ASP A 181 -18.86 15.06 16.52
N CYS A 182 -17.79 14.62 15.81
CA CYS A 182 -16.41 14.87 16.22
C CYS A 182 -15.47 14.96 15.00
N ILE A 183 -14.56 15.92 15.04
CA ILE A 183 -13.52 16.11 14.03
C ILE A 183 -12.15 15.88 14.67
N VAL A 184 -11.33 15.06 14.00
CA VAL A 184 -9.93 14.79 14.37
C VAL A 184 -9.03 15.23 13.22
N THR A 185 -8.06 16.11 13.48
CA THR A 185 -7.11 16.66 12.49
C THR A 185 -5.65 16.34 12.85
#